data_d22406a1623cf96032edf4eee0517df6
#
_entry.id   d22406a1623cf96032edf4eee0517df6
#
_cell.length_a   1.000
_cell.length_b   1.000
_cell.length_c   1.000
_cell.angle_alpha   90.00
_cell.angle_beta   90.00
_cell.angle_gamma   90.00
#
_symmetry.space_group_name_H-M   'P 1'
#
loop_
_entity.id
_entity.type
_entity.pdbx_description
1 polymer ?
#
loop_
_entity_poly.entity_id
_entity_poly.type
_entity_poly.pdbx_seq_one_letter_code
_entity_poly.pdbx_strand_id
1 'polypeptide(L)'
;MATTEKRLDVTDLDFDDIKGNLKTFMRNQSDFTDYDFEGSGINAILDVLAYNTHYLGMNMNMVANESFLDTASIRSSVVSHAKTLGYTPSSPRAPKATLNTVSYTHLTLPTIVSV
;
A
#
# COMPACT_ATOMS: atom_id res chain seq x y z
N MET A 1 8.16 -15.32 -16.79
CA MET A 1 8.40 -15.68 -15.38
C MET A 1 7.60 -14.70 -14.55
N ALA A 2 6.56 -15.17 -13.88
CA ALA A 2 5.80 -14.33 -12.95
C ALA A 2 6.68 -14.09 -11.72
N THR A 3 7.13 -12.87 -11.52
CA THR A 3 7.74 -12.45 -10.26
C THR A 3 6.66 -12.53 -9.20
N THR A 4 6.72 -13.54 -8.37
CA THR A 4 5.90 -13.63 -7.17
C THR A 4 6.34 -12.46 -6.29
N GLU A 5 5.51 -11.42 -6.21
CA GLU A 5 5.73 -10.33 -5.26
C GLU A 5 5.78 -10.94 -3.86
N LYS A 6 6.97 -10.92 -3.27
CA LYS A 6 7.19 -11.42 -1.92
C LYS A 6 6.68 -10.38 -0.93
N ARG A 7 5.39 -10.38 -0.69
CA ARG A 7 4.81 -9.59 0.40
C ARG A 7 5.23 -10.18 1.74
N LEU A 8 5.65 -9.32 2.64
CA LEU A 8 5.89 -9.69 4.03
C LEU A 8 4.54 -9.79 4.73
N ASP A 9 4.18 -11.00 5.13
CA ASP A 9 3.09 -11.25 6.06
C ASP A 9 3.68 -11.34 7.47
N VAL A 10 3.51 -10.28 8.24
CA VAL A 10 4.14 -10.16 9.56
C VAL A 10 3.31 -10.85 10.65
N THR A 11 2.00 -11.02 10.41
CA THR A 11 1.09 -11.62 11.38
C THR A 11 -0.07 -12.32 10.67
N ASP A 12 -0.38 -13.51 11.14
CA ASP A 12 -1.61 -14.21 10.80
C ASP A 12 -2.76 -13.51 11.55
N LEU A 13 -3.58 -12.77 10.83
CA LEU A 13 -4.52 -11.80 11.40
C LEU A 13 -5.96 -12.18 11.10
N ASP A 14 -6.30 -13.46 11.23
CA ASP A 14 -7.69 -13.85 11.19
C ASP A 14 -8.41 -13.37 12.47
N PHE A 15 -9.55 -12.70 12.28
CA PHE A 15 -10.37 -12.19 13.38
C PHE A 15 -10.79 -13.29 14.34
N ASP A 16 -11.19 -14.44 13.81
CA ASP A 16 -11.65 -15.57 14.60
C ASP A 16 -10.52 -16.19 15.44
N ASP A 17 -9.33 -16.27 14.89
CA ASP A 17 -8.13 -16.74 15.59
C ASP A 17 -7.73 -15.78 16.71
N ILE A 18 -7.75 -14.47 16.48
CA ILE A 18 -7.48 -13.46 17.49
C ILE A 18 -8.50 -13.56 18.63
N LYS A 19 -9.78 -13.67 18.30
CA LYS A 19 -10.85 -13.84 19.30
C LYS A 19 -10.70 -15.13 20.09
N GLY A 20 -10.38 -16.24 19.42
CA GLY A 20 -10.12 -17.54 20.05
C GLY A 20 -8.94 -17.48 21.01
N ASN A 21 -7.86 -16.83 20.63
CA ASN A 21 -6.68 -16.63 21.47
C ASN A 21 -7.00 -15.76 22.69
N LEU A 22 -7.77 -14.69 22.53
CA LEU A 22 -8.23 -13.86 23.66
C LEU A 22 -9.10 -14.65 24.64
N LYS A 23 -10.05 -15.45 24.15
CA LYS A 23 -10.87 -16.32 25.00
C LYS A 23 -10.01 -17.35 25.76
N THR A 24 -9.05 -17.95 25.07
CA THR A 24 -8.14 -18.94 25.69
C THR A 24 -7.27 -18.28 26.75
N PHE A 25 -6.76 -17.09 26.48
CA PHE A 25 -5.99 -16.32 27.45
C PHE A 25 -6.84 -15.99 28.70
N MET A 26 -8.07 -15.54 28.51
CA MET A 26 -8.98 -15.21 29.62
C MET A 26 -9.34 -16.44 30.45
N ARG A 27 -9.60 -17.59 29.81
CA ARG A 27 -9.90 -18.86 30.52
C ARG A 27 -8.73 -19.37 31.37
N ASN A 28 -7.51 -19.02 31.01
CA ASN A 28 -6.30 -19.39 31.78
C ASN A 28 -6.11 -18.50 33.02
N GLN A 29 -6.88 -17.43 33.17
CA GLN A 29 -6.89 -16.62 34.38
C GLN A 29 -7.79 -17.24 35.44
N SER A 30 -7.37 -17.24 36.69
CA SER A 30 -8.09 -17.86 37.83
C SER A 30 -9.52 -17.32 38.01
N ASP A 31 -9.73 -16.06 37.68
CA ASP A 31 -10.99 -15.35 37.90
C ASP A 31 -12.07 -15.69 36.86
N PHE A 32 -11.69 -16.30 35.70
CA PHE A 32 -12.57 -16.59 34.57
C PHE A 32 -12.64 -18.06 34.18
N THR A 33 -12.19 -18.96 35.04
CA THR A 33 -12.04 -20.40 34.73
C THR A 33 -13.36 -21.07 34.34
N ASP A 34 -14.50 -20.61 34.91
CA ASP A 34 -15.84 -21.18 34.70
C ASP A 34 -16.82 -20.19 34.06
N TYR A 35 -16.30 -19.14 33.42
CA TYR A 35 -17.11 -18.06 32.88
C TYR A 35 -17.64 -18.37 31.48
N ASP A 36 -18.96 -18.22 31.28
CA ASP A 36 -19.58 -18.34 29.97
C ASP A 36 -19.35 -17.04 29.14
N PHE A 37 -18.35 -17.09 28.27
CA PHE A 37 -18.03 -15.97 27.39
C PHE A 37 -19.07 -15.75 26.29
N GLU A 38 -19.79 -16.76 25.88
CA GLU A 38 -20.70 -16.71 24.73
C GLU A 38 -22.01 -15.97 25.10
N GLY A 39 -22.49 -16.17 26.32
CA GLY A 39 -23.75 -15.57 26.79
C GLY A 39 -23.61 -14.20 27.48
N SER A 40 -22.38 -13.72 27.65
CA SER A 40 -22.14 -12.52 28.45
C SER A 40 -21.76 -11.27 27.64
N GLY A 41 -21.95 -10.09 28.24
CA GLY A 41 -21.53 -8.82 27.67
C GLY A 41 -20.03 -8.72 27.41
N ILE A 42 -19.21 -9.56 28.07
CA ILE A 42 -17.76 -9.62 27.81
C ILE A 42 -17.46 -10.11 26.39
N ASN A 43 -18.30 -10.94 25.81
CA ASN A 43 -18.12 -11.35 24.40
C ASN A 43 -18.11 -10.14 23.46
N ALA A 44 -18.97 -9.16 23.68
CA ALA A 44 -18.97 -7.93 22.88
C ALA A 44 -17.68 -7.11 23.04
N ILE A 45 -17.11 -7.09 24.25
CA ILE A 45 -15.83 -6.42 24.50
C ILE A 45 -14.67 -7.17 23.81
N LEU A 46 -14.70 -8.51 23.85
CA LEU A 46 -13.71 -9.34 23.15
C LEU A 46 -13.80 -9.13 21.63
N ASP A 47 -15.01 -8.97 21.07
CA ASP A 47 -15.21 -8.67 19.66
C ASP A 47 -14.60 -7.30 19.28
N VAL A 48 -14.81 -6.28 20.09
CA VAL A 48 -14.20 -4.96 19.88
C VAL A 48 -12.68 -5.02 19.96
N LEU A 49 -12.13 -5.75 20.93
CA LEU A 49 -10.68 -5.94 21.08
C LEU A 49 -10.09 -6.71 19.90
N ALA A 50 -10.73 -7.79 19.49
CA ALA A 50 -10.31 -8.59 18.32
C ALA A 50 -10.34 -7.74 17.04
N TYR A 51 -11.39 -6.96 16.83
CA TYR A 51 -11.50 -6.04 15.70
C TYR A 51 -10.39 -4.98 15.71
N ASN A 52 -10.13 -4.37 16.85
CA ASN A 52 -9.06 -3.39 16.99
C ASN A 52 -7.68 -4.00 16.72
N THR A 53 -7.44 -5.21 17.22
CA THR A 53 -6.19 -5.94 17.00
C THR A 53 -6.01 -6.32 15.54
N HIS A 54 -7.06 -6.81 14.89
CA HIS A 54 -7.07 -7.14 13.47
C HIS A 54 -6.74 -5.89 12.62
N TYR A 55 -7.40 -4.78 12.90
CA TYR A 55 -7.16 -3.51 12.21
C TYR A 55 -5.74 -2.97 12.43
N LEU A 56 -5.24 -3.07 13.67
CA LEU A 56 -3.88 -2.67 14.01
C LEU A 56 -2.84 -3.51 13.25
N GLY A 57 -3.03 -4.80 13.20
CA GLY A 57 -2.15 -5.71 12.48
C GLY A 57 -2.17 -5.47 10.97
N MET A 58 -3.33 -5.21 10.37
CA MET A 58 -3.41 -4.82 8.97
C MET A 58 -2.59 -3.54 8.69
N ASN A 59 -2.68 -2.55 9.56
CA ASN A 59 -1.85 -1.34 9.46
C ASN A 59 -0.35 -1.65 9.64
N MET A 60 0.01 -2.53 10.56
CA MET A 60 1.40 -2.97 10.74
C MET A 60 1.95 -3.64 9.48
N ASN A 61 1.20 -4.55 8.86
CA ASN A 61 1.60 -5.18 7.61
C ASN A 61 1.78 -4.16 6.48
N MET A 62 0.88 -3.18 6.40
CA MET A 62 1.00 -2.10 5.42
C MET A 62 2.28 -1.28 5.65
N VAL A 63 2.54 -0.87 6.89
CA VAL A 63 3.76 -0.10 7.23
C VAL A 63 5.01 -0.93 6.99
N ALA A 64 5.02 -2.21 7.36
CA ALA A 64 6.14 -3.11 7.14
C ALA A 64 6.46 -3.25 5.63
N ASN A 65 5.44 -3.43 4.80
CA ASN A 65 5.62 -3.52 3.34
C ASN A 65 6.11 -2.20 2.74
N GLU A 66 5.62 -1.06 3.23
CA GLU A 66 6.06 0.26 2.77
C GLU A 66 7.47 0.64 3.27
N SER A 67 8.02 -0.07 4.25
CA SER A 67 9.36 0.19 4.80
C SER A 67 10.50 -0.30 3.90
N PHE A 68 10.22 -1.17 2.93
CA PHE A 68 11.22 -1.72 2.03
C PHE A 68 10.93 -1.32 0.58
N LEU A 69 11.98 -0.99 -0.17
CA LEU A 69 11.87 -0.56 -1.56
C LEU A 69 11.22 -1.63 -2.46
N ASP A 70 11.50 -2.90 -2.21
CA ASP A 70 11.02 -4.03 -3.03
C ASP A 70 9.51 -4.31 -2.83
N THR A 71 8.97 -3.94 -1.68
CA THR A 71 7.57 -4.22 -1.31
C THR A 71 6.71 -2.97 -1.25
N ALA A 72 7.33 -1.77 -1.31
CA ALA A 72 6.62 -0.50 -1.28
C ALA A 72 5.76 -0.32 -2.52
N SER A 73 4.48 -0.06 -2.32
CA SER A 73 3.48 0.16 -3.38
C SER A 73 3.09 1.63 -3.53
N ILE A 74 3.25 2.42 -2.48
CA ILE A 74 2.92 3.84 -2.50
C ILE A 74 4.07 4.63 -3.14
N ARG A 75 3.76 5.39 -4.19
CA ARG A 75 4.76 6.19 -4.93
C ARG A 75 5.60 7.11 -4.05
N SER A 76 5.01 7.71 -3.01
CA SER A 76 5.74 8.58 -2.07
C SER A 76 6.79 7.82 -1.27
N SER A 77 6.48 6.59 -0.84
CA SER A 77 7.42 5.71 -0.11
C SER A 77 8.57 5.29 -1.02
N VAL A 78 8.26 4.83 -2.23
CA VAL A 78 9.28 4.45 -3.24
C VAL A 78 10.21 5.62 -3.54
N VAL A 79 9.67 6.82 -3.76
CA VAL A 79 10.46 8.03 -4.02
C VAL A 79 11.33 8.40 -2.82
N SER A 80 10.80 8.25 -1.60
CA SER A 80 11.55 8.52 -0.37
C SER A 80 12.74 7.56 -0.23
N HIS A 81 12.51 6.27 -0.42
CA HIS A 81 13.57 5.26 -0.38
C HIS A 81 14.61 5.46 -1.50
N ALA A 82 14.17 5.79 -2.72
CA ALA A 82 15.07 6.09 -3.82
C ALA A 82 15.97 7.29 -3.51
N LYS A 83 15.45 8.34 -2.89
CA LYS A 83 16.22 9.52 -2.47
C LYS A 83 17.28 9.18 -1.42
N THR A 84 16.99 8.31 -0.46
CA THR A 84 17.97 7.87 0.53
C THR A 84 19.13 7.10 -0.11
N LEU A 85 18.88 6.42 -1.24
CA LEU A 85 19.89 5.75 -2.05
C LEU A 85 20.62 6.69 -3.05
N GLY A 86 20.33 7.99 -3.01
CA GLY A 86 20.94 8.99 -3.89
C GLY A 86 20.29 9.12 -5.26
N TYR A 87 19.17 8.42 -5.53
CA TYR A 87 18.45 8.52 -6.79
C TYR A 87 17.28 9.50 -6.68
N THR A 88 17.25 10.51 -7.54
CA THR A 88 16.14 11.45 -7.64
C THR A 88 15.28 11.11 -8.85
N PRO A 89 14.09 10.50 -8.66
CA PRO A 89 13.23 10.16 -9.78
C PRO A 89 12.67 11.42 -10.44
N SER A 90 12.77 11.47 -11.76
CA SER A 90 12.17 12.54 -12.56
C SER A 90 10.72 12.20 -12.90
N SER A 91 9.86 13.21 -12.89
CA SER A 91 8.49 13.04 -13.37
C SER A 91 8.48 13.00 -14.91
N PRO A 92 7.62 12.19 -15.54
CA PRO A 92 7.46 12.24 -16.99
C PRO A 92 7.03 13.65 -17.41
N ARG A 93 7.73 14.22 -18.37
CA ARG A 93 7.41 15.52 -18.95
C ARG A 93 6.82 15.29 -20.32
N ALA A 94 5.75 16.00 -20.64
CA ALA A 94 5.22 16.03 -21.99
C ALA A 94 6.25 16.67 -22.93
N PRO A 95 6.44 16.16 -24.15
CA PRO A 95 7.28 16.80 -25.15
C PRO A 95 6.71 18.19 -25.49
N LYS A 96 7.56 19.19 -25.62
CA LYS A 96 7.20 20.53 -26.07
C LYS A 96 7.78 20.75 -27.44
N ALA A 97 6.92 21.14 -28.41
CA ALA A 97 7.35 21.60 -29.71
C ALA A 97 6.90 23.05 -29.90
N THR A 98 7.79 23.90 -30.39
CA THR A 98 7.45 25.26 -30.80
C THR A 98 7.30 25.26 -32.30
N LEU A 99 6.11 25.57 -32.79
CA LEU A 99 5.80 25.67 -34.19
C LEU A 99 5.77 27.15 -34.57
N ASN A 100 6.63 27.55 -35.49
CA ASN A 100 6.56 28.85 -36.16
C ASN A 100 5.76 28.70 -37.46
N THR A 101 4.51 29.14 -37.42
CA THR A 101 3.66 29.15 -38.60
C THR A 101 3.79 30.50 -39.30
N VAL A 102 4.16 30.48 -40.58
CA VAL A 102 4.18 31.67 -41.42
C VAL A 102 3.00 31.57 -42.40
N SER A 103 2.11 32.54 -42.32
CA SER A 103 0.99 32.63 -43.26
C SER A 103 1.39 33.56 -44.38
N TYR A 104 1.33 33.01 -45.62
CA TYR A 104 1.58 33.80 -46.83
C TYR A 104 0.24 34.18 -47.44
N THR A 105 0.16 35.44 -47.92
CA THR A 105 -1.05 35.98 -48.58
C THR A 105 -1.21 35.52 -50.05
N HIS A 106 -0.18 34.88 -50.63
CA HIS A 106 -0.23 34.28 -51.96
C HIS A 106 0.53 32.96 -52.01
N LEU A 107 0.00 32.01 -52.74
CA LEU A 107 0.62 30.71 -52.97
C LEU A 107 1.59 30.83 -54.16
N THR A 108 2.88 30.89 -53.88
CA THR A 108 3.90 30.55 -54.88
C THR A 108 4.31 29.11 -54.67
N LEU A 109 4.07 28.24 -55.64
CA LEU A 109 4.58 26.88 -55.64
C LEU A 109 6.10 26.92 -55.59
N PRO A 110 6.75 26.21 -54.68
CA PRO A 110 8.21 26.11 -54.66
C PRO A 110 8.66 25.40 -55.93
N THR A 111 9.38 26.11 -56.78
CA THR A 111 10.05 25.52 -57.93
C THR A 111 11.16 24.62 -57.40
N ILE A 112 11.01 23.32 -57.52
CA ILE A 112 12.10 22.38 -57.24
C ILE A 112 13.10 22.51 -58.41
N VAL A 113 14.18 23.21 -58.15
CA VAL A 113 15.34 23.21 -59.06
C VAL A 113 16.10 21.92 -58.74
N SER A 114 15.95 20.88 -59.58
CA SER A 114 16.83 19.73 -59.56
C SER A 114 18.17 20.13 -60.17
N VAL A 115 19.23 20.02 -59.41
CA VAL A 115 20.60 20.03 -59.92
C VAL A 115 21.06 18.60 -60.12
#